data_8609b98da730ee9e07ccbd1edfbb6010
#
_entry.id   8609b98da730ee9e07ccbd1edfbb6010
#
_cell.length_a   1.000
_cell.length_b   1.000
_cell.length_c   1.000
_cell.angle_alpha   90.00
_cell.angle_beta   90.00
_cell.angle_gamma   90.00
#
_symmetry.space_group_name_H-M   'P 1'
#
loop_
_entity.id
_entity.type
_entity.pdbx_description
1 polymer ?
#
loop_
_entity_poly.entity_id
_entity_poly.type
_entity_poly.pdbx_seq_one_letter_code
_entity_poly.pdbx_strand_id
1 'polypeptide(L)'
;KWDKLSLSYYLSNKSKITFNRLLRLILQKFRKPEVGIMGSHFRSQFLDELAVRSRGKINEINWENFIPEYDVNNYNFEKRESLTKFLIKNNGSNDDFDRYFFSSIQYCLPKIYIENFQITYDHITNQLQNYPKLRFVTSEAWIGDTFMSFSLACMKNNGIQHINNEHNFISHIVLKTDIALIAELSDYFVTLGWYDKKIPNIIKGASLFDWGYDNKLNKKKDITVLFI
;
A
#
# COMPACT_ATOMS: atom_id res chain seq x y z
N LYS A 1 -10.91 -25.15 -35.36
CA LYS A 1 -9.96 -26.19 -34.87
C LYS A 1 -9.10 -25.59 -33.80
N TRP A 2 -9.38 -25.83 -32.54
CA TRP A 2 -8.48 -25.50 -31.44
C TRP A 2 -7.35 -26.50 -31.49
N ASP A 3 -6.12 -26.03 -31.66
CA ASP A 3 -4.97 -26.89 -31.70
C ASP A 3 -4.81 -27.62 -30.36
N LYS A 4 -4.60 -28.95 -30.42
CA LYS A 4 -4.36 -29.79 -29.23
C LYS A 4 -3.21 -29.26 -28.36
N LEU A 5 -2.26 -28.53 -28.96
CA LEU A 5 -1.17 -27.83 -28.27
C LEU A 5 -1.65 -26.70 -27.36
N SER A 6 -2.73 -26.00 -27.72
CA SER A 6 -3.28 -24.92 -26.91
C SER A 6 -3.98 -25.42 -25.64
N LEU A 7 -4.63 -26.57 -25.74
CA LEU A 7 -5.34 -27.16 -24.60
C LEU A 7 -4.37 -27.76 -23.57
N SER A 8 -3.34 -28.48 -24.03
CA SER A 8 -2.30 -29.02 -23.13
C SER A 8 -1.52 -27.92 -22.42
N TYR A 9 -1.21 -26.82 -23.11
CA TYR A 9 -0.57 -25.64 -22.55
C TYR A 9 -1.49 -24.95 -21.51
N TYR A 10 -2.78 -24.82 -21.82
CA TYR A 10 -3.76 -24.23 -20.90
C TYR A 10 -3.93 -25.08 -19.64
N LEU A 11 -4.06 -26.41 -19.77
CA LEU A 11 -4.19 -27.32 -18.64
C LEU A 11 -2.92 -27.36 -17.78
N SER A 12 -1.75 -27.35 -18.41
CA SER A 12 -0.45 -27.29 -17.72
C SER A 12 -0.32 -25.99 -16.92
N ASN A 13 -0.67 -24.85 -17.50
CA ASN A 13 -0.63 -23.57 -16.79
C ASN A 13 -1.67 -23.50 -15.67
N LYS A 14 -2.88 -24.01 -15.89
CA LYS A 14 -3.91 -24.03 -14.85
C LYS A 14 -3.49 -24.90 -13.66
N SER A 15 -2.88 -26.05 -13.88
CA SER A 15 -2.36 -26.90 -12.81
C SER A 15 -1.21 -26.23 -12.05
N LYS A 16 -0.30 -25.56 -12.75
CA LYS A 16 0.81 -24.80 -12.15
C LYS A 16 0.31 -23.63 -11.28
N ILE A 17 -0.69 -22.90 -11.77
CA ILE A 17 -1.34 -21.81 -11.04
C ILE A 17 -1.95 -22.34 -9.75
N THR A 18 -2.69 -23.44 -9.82
CA THR A 18 -3.33 -24.06 -8.64
C THR A 18 -2.29 -24.54 -7.63
N PHE A 19 -1.19 -25.15 -8.10
CA PHE A 19 -0.10 -25.60 -7.26
C PHE A 19 0.60 -24.42 -6.55
N ASN A 20 0.94 -23.36 -7.26
CA ASN A 20 1.55 -22.18 -6.67
C ASN A 20 0.65 -21.53 -5.61
N ARG A 21 -0.66 -21.44 -5.87
CA ARG A 21 -1.63 -20.94 -4.91
C ARG A 21 -1.69 -21.78 -3.64
N LEU A 22 -1.73 -23.10 -3.77
CA LEU A 22 -1.69 -24.02 -2.62
C LEU A 22 -0.39 -23.84 -1.83
N LEU A 23 0.74 -23.80 -2.52
CA LEU A 23 2.04 -23.62 -1.89
C LEU A 23 2.16 -22.26 -1.19
N ARG A 24 1.59 -21.18 -1.78
CA ARG A 24 1.49 -19.87 -1.10
C ARG A 24 0.72 -19.98 0.21
N LEU A 25 -0.46 -20.62 0.21
CA LEU A 25 -1.27 -20.79 1.42
C LEU A 25 -0.52 -21.55 2.52
N ILE A 26 0.23 -22.60 2.14
CA ILE A 26 1.10 -23.33 3.07
C ILE A 26 2.18 -22.41 3.62
N LEU A 27 2.86 -21.67 2.74
CA LEU A 27 3.91 -20.74 3.16
C LEU A 27 3.37 -19.64 4.08
N GLN A 28 2.19 -19.09 3.80
CA GLN A 28 1.53 -18.10 4.67
C GLN A 28 1.30 -18.64 6.09
N LYS A 29 0.93 -19.90 6.21
CA LYS A 29 0.68 -20.53 7.51
C LYS A 29 1.96 -20.74 8.32
N PHE A 30 3.07 -21.11 7.68
CA PHE A 30 4.30 -21.53 8.36
C PHE A 30 5.42 -20.48 8.31
N ARG A 31 5.31 -19.47 7.49
CA ARG A 31 6.32 -18.41 7.32
C ARG A 31 5.75 -17.06 7.62
N LYS A 32 6.45 -16.28 8.41
CA LYS A 32 6.11 -14.87 8.63
C LYS A 32 6.82 -14.03 7.58
N PRO A 33 6.12 -13.16 6.84
CA PRO A 33 6.73 -12.36 5.79
C PRO A 33 7.69 -11.31 6.36
N GLU A 34 8.71 -11.02 5.58
CA GLU A 34 9.62 -9.88 5.79
C GLU A 34 9.13 -8.65 5.00
N VAL A 35 8.45 -8.90 3.89
CA VAL A 35 7.80 -7.88 3.05
C VAL A 35 6.33 -8.20 2.90
N GLY A 36 5.48 -7.28 3.29
CA GLY A 36 4.03 -7.38 3.18
C GLY A 36 3.50 -6.60 1.96
N ILE A 37 2.57 -7.17 1.23
CA ILE A 37 1.86 -6.51 0.14
C ILE A 37 0.46 -6.19 0.62
N MET A 38 0.09 -4.92 0.66
CA MET A 38 -1.20 -4.43 1.15
C MET A 38 -1.95 -3.68 0.06
N GLY A 39 -3.25 -3.94 -0.08
CA GLY A 39 -4.15 -3.16 -0.93
C GLY A 39 -3.65 -2.99 -2.36
N SER A 40 -3.05 -4.02 -2.92
CA SER A 40 -2.51 -3.97 -4.28
C SER A 40 -3.50 -4.53 -5.29
N HIS A 41 -3.48 -3.98 -6.49
CA HIS A 41 -4.21 -4.53 -7.64
C HIS A 41 -3.44 -5.63 -8.37
N PHE A 42 -2.43 -6.21 -7.72
CA PHE A 42 -1.65 -7.30 -8.31
C PHE A 42 -2.53 -8.50 -8.62
N ARG A 43 -2.29 -9.09 -9.76
CA ARG A 43 -2.98 -10.33 -10.12
C ARG A 43 -2.59 -11.44 -9.12
N SER A 44 -3.57 -12.23 -8.73
CA SER A 44 -3.37 -13.34 -7.78
C SER A 44 -2.25 -14.30 -8.21
N GLN A 45 -2.09 -14.54 -9.52
CA GLN A 45 -1.03 -15.38 -10.07
C GLN A 45 0.36 -14.81 -9.82
N PHE A 46 0.52 -13.50 -9.91
CA PHE A 46 1.78 -12.83 -9.61
C PHE A 46 2.12 -12.95 -8.13
N LEU A 47 1.14 -12.71 -7.26
CA LEU A 47 1.31 -12.86 -5.82
C LEU A 47 1.66 -14.30 -5.43
N ASP A 48 1.02 -15.29 -6.07
CA ASP A 48 1.32 -16.71 -5.87
C ASP A 48 2.78 -17.03 -6.24
N GLU A 49 3.22 -16.56 -7.40
CA GLU A 49 4.59 -16.80 -7.89
C GLU A 49 5.63 -16.08 -7.03
N LEU A 50 5.37 -14.84 -6.64
CA LEU A 50 6.24 -14.03 -5.80
C LEU A 50 6.42 -14.67 -4.40
N ALA A 51 5.32 -15.11 -3.78
CA ALA A 51 5.37 -15.80 -2.50
C ALA A 51 6.17 -17.10 -2.57
N VAL A 52 5.97 -17.88 -3.62
CA VAL A 52 6.68 -19.15 -3.82
C VAL A 52 8.17 -18.90 -4.08
N ARG A 53 8.52 -18.00 -4.99
CA ARG A 53 9.93 -17.68 -5.31
C ARG A 53 10.68 -17.09 -4.13
N SER A 54 10.03 -16.27 -3.33
CA SER A 54 10.60 -15.70 -2.11
C SER A 54 10.62 -16.67 -0.93
N ARG A 55 10.09 -17.89 -1.09
CA ARG A 55 9.90 -18.89 -0.02
C ARG A 55 9.07 -18.34 1.14
N GLY A 56 8.04 -17.54 0.84
CA GLY A 56 7.14 -16.91 1.80
C GLY A 56 7.70 -15.67 2.50
N LYS A 57 8.85 -15.16 2.09
CA LYS A 57 9.40 -13.89 2.64
C LYS A 57 8.61 -12.68 2.16
N ILE A 58 8.07 -12.73 0.96
CA ILE A 58 7.19 -11.72 0.38
C ILE A 58 5.80 -12.35 0.30
N ASN A 59 4.82 -11.72 0.92
CA ASN A 59 3.46 -12.25 0.91
C ASN A 59 2.42 -11.14 1.06
N GLU A 60 1.21 -11.44 0.61
CA GLU A 60 0.07 -10.58 0.83
C GLU A 60 -0.28 -10.53 2.32
N ILE A 61 -0.53 -9.34 2.81
CA ILE A 61 -1.10 -9.09 4.14
C ILE A 61 -2.53 -8.62 3.94
N ASN A 62 -3.48 -9.35 4.54
CA ASN A 62 -4.86 -8.89 4.53
C ASN A 62 -4.98 -7.64 5.41
N TRP A 63 -5.08 -6.48 4.77
CA TRP A 63 -5.18 -5.19 5.44
C TRP A 63 -6.49 -5.04 6.24
N GLU A 64 -7.56 -5.77 5.87
CA GLU A 64 -8.83 -5.77 6.59
C GLU A 64 -8.66 -6.25 8.03
N ASN A 65 -7.68 -7.11 8.31
CA ASN A 65 -7.36 -7.53 9.66
C ASN A 65 -6.88 -6.40 10.57
N PHE A 66 -6.48 -5.28 9.99
CA PHE A 66 -6.05 -4.09 10.75
C PHE A 66 -7.20 -3.13 11.04
N ILE A 67 -8.40 -3.38 10.49
CA ILE A 67 -9.58 -2.57 10.77
C ILE A 67 -10.20 -3.02 12.09
N PRO A 68 -10.22 -2.18 13.12
CA PRO A 68 -10.90 -2.52 14.36
C PRO A 68 -12.42 -2.40 14.19
N GLU A 69 -13.14 -3.15 14.99
CA GLU A 69 -14.55 -2.86 15.24
C GLU A 69 -14.66 -1.64 16.15
N TYR A 70 -15.40 -0.63 15.72
CA TYR A 70 -15.66 0.56 16.52
C TYR A 70 -17.05 1.13 16.26
N ASP A 71 -17.58 1.85 17.26
CA ASP A 71 -18.86 2.52 17.12
C ASP A 71 -18.76 3.71 16.16
N VAL A 72 -19.42 3.59 15.02
CA VAL A 72 -19.48 4.65 14.01
C VAL A 72 -20.25 5.89 14.49
N ASN A 73 -21.06 5.76 15.53
CA ASN A 73 -21.83 6.87 16.11
C ASN A 73 -21.06 7.66 17.16
N ASN A 74 -19.91 7.15 17.60
CA ASN A 74 -19.06 7.86 18.54
C ASN A 74 -18.57 9.18 17.91
N TYR A 75 -19.02 10.30 18.45
CA TYR A 75 -18.63 11.64 18.01
C TYR A 75 -18.42 12.52 19.25
N ASN A 76 -17.19 13.00 19.44
CA ASN A 76 -16.82 13.81 20.57
C ASN A 76 -16.62 15.26 20.18
N PHE A 77 -17.70 16.04 20.28
CA PHE A 77 -17.72 17.45 19.91
C PHE A 77 -16.70 18.27 20.73
N GLU A 78 -16.58 18.04 22.03
CA GLU A 78 -15.67 18.79 22.91
C GLU A 78 -14.20 18.58 22.51
N LYS A 79 -13.83 17.34 22.20
CA LYS A 79 -12.47 17.02 21.74
C LYS A 79 -12.17 17.70 20.40
N ARG A 80 -13.13 17.73 19.49
CA ARG A 80 -13.00 18.38 18.18
C ARG A 80 -12.89 19.89 18.29
N GLU A 81 -13.72 20.51 19.13
CA GLU A 81 -13.66 21.94 19.43
C GLU A 81 -12.32 22.33 20.07
N SER A 82 -11.84 21.52 21.01
CA SER A 82 -10.55 21.73 21.67
C SER A 82 -9.38 21.67 20.68
N LEU A 83 -9.41 20.71 19.75
CA LEU A 83 -8.43 20.62 18.66
C LEU A 83 -8.45 21.86 17.77
N THR A 84 -9.64 22.31 17.37
CA THR A 84 -9.83 23.53 16.56
C THR A 84 -9.25 24.76 17.26
N LYS A 85 -9.59 24.95 18.54
CA LYS A 85 -9.04 26.07 19.36
C LYS A 85 -7.52 26.01 19.42
N PHE A 86 -6.95 24.80 19.61
CA PHE A 86 -5.50 24.60 19.62
C PHE A 86 -4.87 24.98 18.27
N LEU A 87 -5.42 24.53 17.15
CA LEU A 87 -4.90 24.83 15.82
C LEU A 87 -4.95 26.33 15.51
N ILE A 88 -6.06 27.00 15.78
CA ILE A 88 -6.20 28.45 15.56
C ILE A 88 -5.17 29.20 16.41
N LYS A 89 -5.01 28.83 17.69
CA LYS A 89 -4.07 29.49 18.59
C LYS A 89 -2.61 29.35 18.15
N ASN A 90 -2.22 28.18 17.67
CA ASN A 90 -0.80 27.89 17.40
C ASN A 90 -0.36 28.26 15.98
N ASN A 91 -1.27 28.37 15.02
CA ASN A 91 -0.88 28.76 13.67
C ASN A 91 -0.83 30.27 13.43
N GLY A 92 -1.23 31.09 14.42
CA GLY A 92 -0.95 32.54 14.46
C GLY A 92 -1.50 33.35 13.29
N SER A 93 -2.21 32.73 12.36
CA SER A 93 -2.72 33.41 11.19
C SER A 93 -3.93 34.26 11.55
N ASN A 94 -3.89 35.53 11.15
CA ASN A 94 -5.02 36.44 11.20
C ASN A 94 -5.85 36.40 9.91
N ASP A 95 -5.52 35.53 8.98
CA ASP A 95 -6.23 35.34 7.72
C ASP A 95 -7.59 34.69 7.96
N ASP A 96 -8.63 35.25 7.35
CA ASP A 96 -9.99 34.72 7.43
C ASP A 96 -10.11 33.34 6.79
N PHE A 97 -9.30 33.05 5.75
CA PHE A 97 -9.22 31.72 5.15
C PHE A 97 -8.71 30.68 6.14
N ASP A 98 -7.64 30.96 6.84
CA ASP A 98 -7.07 30.04 7.83
C ASP A 98 -8.04 29.79 8.98
N ARG A 99 -8.72 30.85 9.47
CA ARG A 99 -9.77 30.70 10.49
C ARG A 99 -10.90 29.82 10.02
N TYR A 100 -11.37 30.02 8.78
CA TYR A 100 -12.41 29.19 8.20
C TYR A 100 -11.95 27.75 8.05
N PHE A 101 -10.75 27.55 7.52
CA PHE A 101 -10.15 26.22 7.33
C PHE A 101 -10.04 25.46 8.65
N PHE A 102 -9.41 26.05 9.67
CA PHE A 102 -9.29 25.39 10.97
C PHE A 102 -10.64 25.17 11.66
N SER A 103 -11.59 26.05 11.49
CA SER A 103 -12.96 25.85 12.01
C SER A 103 -13.68 24.69 11.32
N SER A 104 -13.38 24.42 10.06
CA SER A 104 -13.97 23.31 9.33
C SER A 104 -13.42 21.94 9.75
N ILE A 105 -12.18 21.89 10.28
CA ILE A 105 -11.50 20.64 10.67
C ILE A 105 -12.34 19.82 11.66
N GLN A 106 -12.99 20.47 12.62
CA GLN A 106 -13.85 19.77 13.59
C GLN A 106 -14.98 18.97 12.94
N TYR A 107 -15.43 19.34 11.74
CA TYR A 107 -16.49 18.64 11.00
C TYR A 107 -15.95 17.67 9.96
N CYS A 108 -14.80 17.99 9.37
CA CYS A 108 -14.27 17.30 8.20
C CYS A 108 -13.26 16.18 8.54
N LEU A 109 -12.60 16.25 9.70
CA LEU A 109 -11.63 15.20 10.05
C LEU A 109 -12.32 13.86 10.28
N PRO A 110 -11.84 12.79 9.62
CA PRO A 110 -12.33 11.44 9.88
C PRO A 110 -12.20 11.05 11.36
N LYS A 111 -13.18 10.31 11.87
CA LYS A 111 -13.22 9.86 13.28
C LYS A 111 -12.01 9.04 13.69
N ILE A 112 -11.38 8.34 12.74
CA ILE A 112 -10.18 7.57 12.97
C ILE A 112 -9.03 8.42 13.55
N TYR A 113 -8.99 9.70 13.23
CA TYR A 113 -7.95 10.62 13.71
C TYR A 113 -8.27 11.27 15.07
N ILE A 114 -9.48 11.16 15.55
CA ILE A 114 -9.91 11.84 16.78
C ILE A 114 -10.53 10.87 17.77
N GLU A 115 -11.76 10.42 17.51
CA GLU A 115 -12.51 9.59 18.46
C GLU A 115 -11.96 8.17 18.55
N ASN A 116 -11.61 7.60 17.41
CA ASN A 116 -11.20 6.21 17.31
C ASN A 116 -9.68 6.04 17.21
N PHE A 117 -8.92 7.13 17.40
CA PHE A 117 -7.46 7.12 17.24
C PHE A 117 -6.81 6.03 18.09
N GLN A 118 -7.07 6.03 19.40
CA GLN A 118 -6.40 5.11 20.32
C GLN A 118 -6.77 3.66 20.04
N ILE A 119 -8.07 3.38 19.86
CA ILE A 119 -8.56 2.02 19.57
C ILE A 119 -7.92 1.50 18.28
N THR A 120 -7.87 2.35 17.25
CA THR A 120 -7.28 1.96 15.96
C THR A 120 -5.78 1.73 16.07
N TYR A 121 -5.08 2.64 16.74
CA TYR A 121 -3.64 2.53 16.96
C TYR A 121 -3.28 1.25 17.72
N ASP A 122 -3.97 0.98 18.82
CA ASP A 122 -3.73 -0.20 19.66
C ASP A 122 -4.04 -1.49 18.90
N HIS A 123 -5.15 -1.51 18.13
CA HIS A 123 -5.52 -2.66 17.33
C HIS A 123 -4.44 -2.95 16.27
N ILE A 124 -4.01 -1.94 15.51
CA ILE A 124 -2.96 -2.11 14.50
C ILE A 124 -1.67 -2.60 15.15
N THR A 125 -1.25 -1.99 16.24
CA THR A 125 -0.03 -2.38 16.96
C THR A 125 -0.10 -3.83 17.45
N ASN A 126 -1.25 -4.26 17.97
CA ASN A 126 -1.48 -5.65 18.36
C ASN A 126 -1.46 -6.61 17.16
N GLN A 127 -2.07 -6.22 16.03
CA GLN A 127 -2.03 -7.04 14.81
C GLN A 127 -0.61 -7.18 14.26
N LEU A 128 0.24 -6.17 14.39
CA LEU A 128 1.64 -6.24 13.97
C LEU A 128 2.44 -7.30 14.73
N GLN A 129 2.05 -7.69 15.93
CA GLN A 129 2.68 -8.80 16.67
C GLN A 129 2.54 -10.13 15.92
N ASN A 130 1.53 -10.29 15.06
CA ASN A 130 1.39 -11.45 14.18
C ASN A 130 2.42 -11.48 13.06
N TYR A 131 3.15 -10.37 12.84
CA TYR A 131 4.13 -10.19 11.77
C TYR A 131 5.52 -9.78 12.31
N PRO A 132 6.13 -10.55 13.22
CA PRO A 132 7.34 -10.12 13.95
C PRO A 132 8.59 -9.95 13.06
N LYS A 133 8.54 -10.41 11.81
CA LYS A 133 9.63 -10.29 10.84
C LYS A 133 9.37 -9.23 9.76
N LEU A 134 8.22 -8.57 9.81
CA LEU A 134 7.84 -7.57 8.83
C LEU A 134 8.77 -6.36 8.93
N ARG A 135 9.45 -6.04 7.85
CA ARG A 135 10.39 -4.92 7.74
C ARG A 135 9.93 -3.89 6.71
N PHE A 136 9.24 -4.38 5.70
CA PHE A 136 8.75 -3.55 4.60
C PHE A 136 7.28 -3.85 4.34
N VAL A 137 6.55 -2.83 3.98
CA VAL A 137 5.21 -2.96 3.44
C VAL A 137 5.15 -2.23 2.10
N THR A 138 4.56 -2.85 1.10
CA THR A 138 4.32 -2.22 -0.19
C THR A 138 2.83 -2.04 -0.43
N SER A 139 2.45 -0.89 -0.94
CA SER A 139 1.06 -0.56 -1.25
C SER A 139 0.97 0.30 -2.49
N GLU A 140 -0.23 0.36 -3.04
CA GLU A 140 -0.62 1.26 -4.12
C GLU A 140 -1.81 2.10 -3.64
N ALA A 141 -2.07 3.24 -4.26
CA ALA A 141 -3.30 4.03 -4.09
C ALA A 141 -3.79 4.25 -2.63
N TRP A 142 -2.88 4.29 -1.66
CA TRP A 142 -3.22 4.40 -0.24
C TRP A 142 -3.73 5.78 0.18
N ILE A 143 -3.42 6.83 -0.58
CA ILE A 143 -3.81 8.21 -0.24
C ILE A 143 -5.33 8.41 -0.24
N GLY A 144 -6.05 7.71 -1.12
CA GLY A 144 -7.51 7.78 -1.16
C GLY A 144 -8.21 7.04 -0.03
N ASP A 145 -7.49 6.21 0.73
CA ASP A 145 -8.02 5.41 1.82
C ASP A 145 -7.46 5.90 3.16
N THR A 146 -8.31 6.57 3.93
CA THR A 146 -7.97 7.14 5.24
C THR A 146 -7.47 6.07 6.22
N PHE A 147 -8.07 4.88 6.17
CA PHE A 147 -7.71 3.80 7.08
C PHE A 147 -6.35 3.20 6.71
N MET A 148 -6.12 2.97 5.42
CA MET A 148 -4.83 2.48 4.95
C MET A 148 -3.71 3.49 5.24
N SER A 149 -3.95 4.78 5.03
CA SER A 149 -3.00 5.86 5.37
C SER A 149 -2.65 5.85 6.85
N PHE A 150 -3.65 5.71 7.72
CA PHE A 150 -3.43 5.62 9.16
C PHE A 150 -2.65 4.35 9.53
N SER A 151 -2.98 3.21 8.93
CA SER A 151 -2.29 1.94 9.18
C SER A 151 -0.82 2.00 8.76
N LEU A 152 -0.52 2.58 7.61
CA LEU A 152 0.86 2.77 7.15
C LEU A 152 1.65 3.70 8.07
N ALA A 153 1.03 4.79 8.57
CA ALA A 153 1.66 5.66 9.56
C ALA A 153 1.97 4.91 10.87
N CYS A 154 1.05 4.08 11.36
CA CYS A 154 1.28 3.23 12.53
C CYS A 154 2.41 2.22 12.28
N MET A 155 2.45 1.58 11.11
CA MET A 155 3.51 0.66 10.74
C MET A 155 4.86 1.34 10.70
N LYS A 156 4.95 2.53 10.12
CA LYS A 156 6.17 3.35 10.08
C LYS A 156 6.65 3.72 11.48
N ASN A 157 5.73 4.11 12.37
CA ASN A 157 6.05 4.37 13.79
C ASN A 157 6.58 3.12 14.53
N ASN A 158 6.22 1.92 14.06
CA ASN A 158 6.77 0.65 14.55
C ASN A 158 8.01 0.17 13.79
N GLY A 159 8.66 1.02 13.01
CA GLY A 159 9.92 0.74 12.31
C GLY A 159 9.76 -0.06 11.00
N ILE A 160 8.55 -0.20 10.50
CA ILE A 160 8.28 -0.88 9.21
C ILE A 160 8.33 0.17 8.11
N GLN A 161 9.20 -0.04 7.12
CA GLN A 161 9.40 0.89 6.01
C GLN A 161 8.32 0.71 4.94
N HIS A 162 7.86 1.82 4.38
CA HIS A 162 6.83 1.83 3.35
C HIS A 162 7.44 2.00 1.95
N ILE A 163 7.13 1.05 1.07
CA ILE A 163 7.46 1.10 -0.35
C ILE A 163 6.18 1.40 -1.11
N ASN A 164 6.05 2.61 -1.62
CA ASN A 164 4.91 2.97 -2.44
C ASN A 164 5.21 2.69 -3.92
N ASN A 165 4.27 2.07 -4.61
CA ASN A 165 4.37 1.85 -6.05
C ASN A 165 3.49 2.87 -6.77
N GLU A 166 4.02 3.47 -7.82
CA GLU A 166 3.24 4.36 -8.68
C GLU A 166 2.08 3.59 -9.32
N HIS A 167 0.87 4.10 -9.12
CA HIS A 167 -0.35 3.40 -9.56
C HIS A 167 -0.61 3.54 -11.06
N ASN A 168 -0.31 4.72 -11.62
CA ASN A 168 -0.55 4.95 -13.05
C ASN A 168 0.39 6.02 -13.61
N PHE A 169 0.65 5.94 -14.91
CA PHE A 169 1.52 6.87 -15.63
C PHE A 169 0.99 8.32 -15.69
N ILE A 170 -0.31 8.50 -15.60
CA ILE A 170 -0.95 9.82 -15.67
C ILE A 170 -0.60 10.66 -14.43
N SER A 171 -0.41 10.03 -13.29
CA SER A 171 -0.05 10.72 -12.06
C SER A 171 1.21 11.57 -12.22
N HIS A 172 2.20 11.10 -12.96
CA HIS A 172 3.44 11.84 -13.19
C HIS A 172 3.23 13.11 -14.04
N ILE A 173 2.32 13.07 -15.00
CA ILE A 173 2.09 14.18 -15.96
C ILE A 173 1.19 15.25 -15.36
N VAL A 174 0.16 14.85 -14.63
CA VAL A 174 -0.93 15.72 -14.20
C VAL A 174 -0.77 16.20 -12.75
N LEU A 175 -0.19 15.39 -11.89
CA LEU A 175 -0.21 15.59 -10.43
C LEU A 175 1.21 15.67 -9.83
N LYS A 176 2.09 16.48 -10.41
CA LYS A 176 3.48 16.64 -9.93
C LYS A 176 3.57 16.95 -8.42
N THR A 177 2.64 17.71 -7.89
CA THR A 177 2.58 18.06 -6.47
C THR A 177 2.19 16.88 -5.60
N ASP A 178 1.23 16.06 -6.05
CA ASP A 178 0.76 14.90 -5.29
C ASP A 178 1.82 13.79 -5.27
N ILE A 179 2.52 13.59 -6.39
CA ILE A 179 3.62 12.62 -6.44
C ILE A 179 4.76 13.02 -5.51
N ALA A 180 5.12 14.29 -5.46
CA ALA A 180 6.14 14.77 -4.54
C ALA A 180 5.75 14.48 -3.08
N LEU A 181 4.50 14.78 -2.71
CA LEU A 181 3.96 14.50 -1.37
C LEU A 181 3.94 12.98 -1.08
N ILE A 182 3.49 12.17 -2.03
CA ILE A 182 3.46 10.70 -1.87
C ILE A 182 4.88 10.16 -1.68
N ALA A 183 5.82 10.64 -2.48
CA ALA A 183 7.22 10.24 -2.39
C ALA A 183 7.82 10.65 -1.04
N GLU A 184 7.56 11.88 -0.55
CA GLU A 184 8.03 12.36 0.75
C GLU A 184 7.46 11.55 1.92
N LEU A 185 6.20 11.11 1.83
CA LEU A 185 5.55 10.30 2.88
C LEU A 185 6.00 8.84 2.87
N SER A 186 6.56 8.36 1.76
CA SER A 186 7.06 7.00 1.59
C SER A 186 8.53 6.91 1.94
N ASP A 187 9.02 5.77 2.42
CA ASP A 187 10.46 5.55 2.58
C ASP A 187 11.11 5.27 1.23
N TYR A 188 10.38 4.59 0.34
CA TYR A 188 10.78 4.34 -1.05
C TYR A 188 9.59 4.54 -1.97
N PHE A 189 9.82 5.19 -3.11
CA PHE A 189 8.81 5.40 -4.14
C PHE A 189 9.26 4.77 -5.46
N VAL A 190 8.59 3.68 -5.86
CA VAL A 190 8.91 2.95 -7.09
C VAL A 190 8.11 3.53 -8.25
N THR A 191 8.80 4.08 -9.24
CA THR A 191 8.19 4.74 -10.40
C THR A 191 8.04 3.80 -11.59
N LEU A 192 7.19 4.18 -12.55
CA LEU A 192 7.02 3.48 -13.84
C LEU A 192 8.12 3.82 -14.85
N GLY A 193 9.36 3.87 -14.40
CA GLY A 193 10.53 4.03 -15.27
C GLY A 193 11.12 5.44 -15.36
N TRP A 194 10.53 6.44 -14.73
CA TRP A 194 11.09 7.79 -14.64
C TRP A 194 11.90 8.02 -13.36
N TYR A 195 12.69 9.08 -13.35
CA TYR A 195 13.54 9.45 -12.22
C TYR A 195 13.62 10.97 -12.09
N ASP A 196 13.54 11.49 -10.86
CA ASP A 196 13.80 12.88 -10.56
C ASP A 196 14.84 12.97 -9.44
N LYS A 197 15.98 13.61 -9.73
CA LYS A 197 17.09 13.79 -8.78
C LYS A 197 16.72 14.64 -7.56
N LYS A 198 15.63 15.41 -7.64
CA LYS A 198 15.16 16.25 -6.53
C LYS A 198 14.43 15.45 -5.46
N ILE A 199 14.01 14.23 -5.78
CA ILE A 199 13.26 13.37 -4.87
C ILE A 199 14.16 12.16 -4.53
N PRO A 200 14.81 12.16 -3.36
CA PRO A 200 15.92 11.26 -3.06
C PRO A 200 15.50 9.79 -2.87
N ASN A 201 14.25 9.54 -2.56
CA ASN A 201 13.73 8.19 -2.26
C ASN A 201 13.06 7.51 -3.47
N ILE A 202 13.21 8.09 -4.67
CA ILE A 202 12.71 7.49 -5.90
C ILE A 202 13.59 6.30 -6.32
N ILE A 203 12.93 5.18 -6.59
CA ILE A 203 13.50 4.00 -7.24
C ILE A 203 12.88 3.87 -8.63
N LYS A 204 13.72 3.88 -9.66
CA LYS A 204 13.28 3.64 -11.01
C LYS A 204 12.87 2.18 -11.16
N GLY A 205 11.61 1.92 -11.32
CA GLY A 205 11.03 0.59 -11.48
C GLY A 205 10.46 0.34 -12.87
N ALA A 206 9.81 -0.81 -13.02
CA ALA A 206 8.96 -1.13 -14.15
C ALA A 206 7.53 -1.28 -13.64
N SER A 207 6.55 -1.06 -14.52
CA SER A 207 5.16 -1.27 -14.18
C SER A 207 4.91 -2.73 -13.79
N LEU A 208 4.44 -2.94 -12.58
CA LEU A 208 4.05 -4.25 -12.10
C LEU A 208 2.73 -4.74 -12.71
N PHE A 209 1.96 -3.81 -13.31
CA PHE A 209 0.73 -4.16 -14.04
C PHE A 209 0.98 -4.92 -15.32
N ASP A 210 2.10 -4.66 -15.98
CA ASP A 210 2.46 -5.29 -17.25
C ASP A 210 3.05 -6.69 -17.06
N TRP A 211 3.32 -7.07 -15.84
CA TRP A 211 3.87 -8.38 -15.58
C TRP A 211 2.79 -9.46 -15.68
N GLY A 212 2.71 -10.08 -16.80
CA GLY A 212 1.74 -11.12 -17.14
C GLY A 212 0.89 -10.82 -18.38
N TYR A 213 1.04 -9.64 -18.98
CA TYR A 213 0.61 -9.42 -20.34
C TYR A 213 1.70 -9.95 -21.26
N ASP A 214 1.51 -11.19 -21.67
CA ASP A 214 2.12 -11.81 -22.83
C ASP A 214 3.54 -12.40 -22.70
N ASN A 215 3.56 -13.67 -22.26
CA ASN A 215 4.68 -14.58 -22.58
C ASN A 215 4.91 -14.79 -24.10
N LYS A 216 4.11 -14.20 -24.99
CA LYS A 216 4.26 -14.32 -26.43
C LYS A 216 5.21 -13.27 -27.03
N LEU A 217 5.39 -12.13 -26.38
CA LEU A 217 6.36 -11.11 -26.80
C LEU A 217 7.80 -11.48 -26.44
N ASN A 218 8.02 -12.36 -25.47
CA ASN A 218 9.36 -12.75 -25.00
C ASN A 218 10.11 -13.75 -25.90
N LYS A 219 9.67 -14.00 -27.14
CA LYS A 219 10.49 -14.71 -28.14
C LYS A 219 11.50 -13.82 -28.85
N LYS A 220 11.54 -12.52 -28.58
CA LYS A 220 12.57 -11.61 -29.09
C LYS A 220 13.28 -10.90 -27.94
N LYS A 221 14.42 -11.49 -27.55
CA LYS A 221 15.65 -10.91 -27.01
C LYS A 221 15.54 -9.74 -25.99
N ASP A 222 16.04 -10.05 -24.81
CA ASP A 222 16.78 -9.12 -23.93
C ASP A 222 16.02 -7.90 -23.39
N ILE A 223 14.93 -8.15 -22.67
CA ILE A 223 14.50 -7.23 -21.62
C ILE A 223 14.94 -7.84 -20.30
N THR A 224 16.08 -7.42 -19.81
CA THR A 224 16.51 -7.69 -18.43
C THR A 224 15.68 -6.80 -17.53
N VAL A 225 14.64 -7.35 -16.89
CA VAL A 225 13.95 -6.67 -15.80
C VAL A 225 14.82 -6.86 -14.57
N LEU A 226 15.56 -5.83 -14.23
CA LEU A 226 16.32 -5.80 -12.99
C LEU A 226 15.35 -5.57 -11.83
N PHE A 227 15.09 -6.60 -11.04
CA PHE A 227 14.62 -6.44 -9.68
C PHE A 227 15.86 -6.21 -8.81
N ILE A 228 15.94 -5.05 -8.23
CA ILE A 228 16.90 -4.75 -7.16
C ILE A 228 16.20 -5.02 -5.83
#